data_7a6fd92afa07d9c75760c32a8e156c79
#
_entry.id   7a6fd92afa07d9c75760c32a8e156c79
#
_cell.length_a   1.000
_cell.length_b   1.000
_cell.length_c   1.000
_cell.angle_alpha   90.00
_cell.angle_beta   90.00
_cell.angle_gamma   90.00
#
_symmetry.space_group_name_H-M   'P 1'
#
loop_
_entity.id
_entity.type
_entity.pdbx_description
1 polymer ?
#
loop_
_entity_poly.entity_id
_entity_poly.type
_entity_poly.pdbx_seq_one_letter_code
_entity_poly.pdbx_strand_id
1 'polypeptide(L)'
;MKKIFFVATVLLMALSSCQSSKVKILGRFVGSDANMVYLERNTTLEQAIIDSVKIAEDGSFTLKISDAPSTPTLYNVIYNNERIPLLVQGGDKINVQSAGSVLRNCEVSGSLESELLHKFNKEYISGVAQLNQIISKYTDDLSEEQTKAVSKEYTDLYRKIKRNQLRFIIENKDRIAAIYALYQRIPNDANLFNGDSDVIYYRTVAEAIEQTYPESPYLPILRTQIARMDAQLNLLSNIKETSFPEIKMADMYGNQKSLAALEGNVILLHFWSVAIGNGNAINADLKEIYAKYHEQGFEIYQVGIDTSKAAWINAVQEQQLPWISVSDLQGQASSSLKSYNITKLPANYLIDRKGNIIAKDLTGEKLEAEIKKHI
;
A
#
# COMPACT_ATOMS: atom_id res chain seq x y z
N MET A 1 -69.11 34.89 15.95
CA MET A 1 -68.56 33.69 15.24
C MET A 1 -67.05 33.65 15.44
N LYS A 2 -66.62 32.89 16.44
CA LYS A 2 -65.17 32.75 16.77
C LYS A 2 -64.64 31.51 16.03
N LYS A 3 -63.69 31.69 15.10
CA LYS A 3 -62.95 30.60 14.46
C LYS A 3 -61.83 30.17 15.38
N ILE A 4 -61.87 28.95 15.87
CA ILE A 4 -60.83 28.31 16.64
C ILE A 4 -59.84 27.69 15.62
N PHE A 5 -58.61 28.16 15.61
CA PHE A 5 -57.50 27.57 14.90
C PHE A 5 -56.91 26.43 15.74
N PHE A 6 -57.02 25.21 15.24
CA PHE A 6 -56.37 24.04 15.85
C PHE A 6 -54.94 23.93 15.26
N VAL A 7 -53.95 24.28 16.01
CA VAL A 7 -52.54 24.08 15.67
C VAL A 7 -52.17 22.65 16.07
N ALA A 8 -52.09 21.76 15.10
CA ALA A 8 -51.57 20.41 15.33
C ALA A 8 -50.03 20.46 15.35
N THR A 9 -49.46 20.42 16.54
CA THR A 9 -48.01 20.28 16.76
C THR A 9 -47.66 18.82 16.52
N VAL A 10 -47.09 18.53 15.33
CA VAL A 10 -46.49 17.22 15.05
C VAL A 10 -45.19 17.13 15.84
N LEU A 11 -45.18 16.39 16.92
CA LEU A 11 -44.02 16.03 17.71
C LEU A 11 -43.28 14.92 16.95
N LEU A 12 -42.26 15.28 16.15
CA LEU A 12 -41.29 14.34 15.64
C LEU A 12 -40.50 13.76 16.80
N MET A 13 -40.91 12.62 17.31
CA MET A 13 -40.06 11.81 18.16
C MET A 13 -38.90 11.29 17.32
N ALA A 14 -37.76 11.94 17.41
CA ALA A 14 -36.48 11.35 17.03
C ALA A 14 -36.28 10.12 17.94
N LEU A 15 -36.61 8.95 17.43
CA LEU A 15 -36.17 7.69 18.00
C LEU A 15 -34.65 7.62 17.81
N SER A 16 -33.91 8.24 18.75
CA SER A 16 -32.51 7.88 18.97
C SER A 16 -32.53 6.42 19.39
N SER A 17 -32.39 5.53 18.42
CA SER A 17 -32.09 4.13 18.65
C SER A 17 -30.79 4.10 19.46
N CYS A 18 -30.90 3.86 20.75
CA CYS A 18 -29.77 3.58 21.62
C CYS A 18 -29.18 2.25 21.14
N GLN A 19 -28.32 2.31 20.14
CA GLN A 19 -27.65 1.12 19.59
C GLN A 19 -26.82 0.55 20.76
N SER A 20 -27.11 -0.71 21.11
CA SER A 20 -26.38 -1.37 22.21
C SER A 20 -24.88 -1.38 21.89
N SER A 21 -24.06 -0.78 22.75
CA SER A 21 -22.60 -0.84 22.64
C SER A 21 -22.03 -2.25 22.89
N LYS A 22 -22.88 -3.22 23.23
CA LYS A 22 -22.47 -4.60 23.54
C LYS A 22 -22.68 -5.49 22.31
N VAL A 23 -21.63 -6.23 21.95
CA VAL A 23 -21.64 -7.24 20.89
C VAL A 23 -21.28 -8.60 21.46
N LYS A 24 -21.94 -9.64 20.94
CA LYS A 24 -21.54 -11.04 21.16
C LYS A 24 -21.17 -11.67 19.84
N ILE A 25 -20.01 -12.32 19.83
CA ILE A 25 -19.58 -13.16 18.73
C ILE A 25 -19.79 -14.60 19.18
N LEU A 26 -20.77 -15.25 18.56
CA LEU A 26 -21.05 -16.67 18.79
C LEU A 26 -20.22 -17.49 17.84
N GLY A 27 -19.52 -18.50 18.33
CA GLY A 27 -18.68 -19.33 17.48
C GLY A 27 -18.89 -20.81 17.74
N ARG A 28 -18.55 -21.61 16.71
CA ARG A 28 -18.49 -23.07 16.80
C ARG A 28 -17.38 -23.61 15.92
N PHE A 29 -16.36 -24.21 16.54
CA PHE A 29 -15.23 -24.84 15.84
C PHE A 29 -15.26 -26.34 16.15
N VAL A 30 -15.47 -27.15 15.12
CA VAL A 30 -15.60 -28.59 15.24
C VAL A 30 -14.34 -29.30 14.73
N GLY A 31 -13.86 -30.30 15.48
CA GLY A 31 -12.70 -31.11 15.09
C GLY A 31 -11.36 -30.42 15.29
N SER A 32 -11.24 -29.64 16.35
CA SER A 32 -10.06 -28.85 16.67
C SER A 32 -9.39 -29.31 17.97
N ASP A 33 -8.06 -29.21 18.01
CA ASP A 33 -7.25 -29.59 19.18
C ASP A 33 -6.97 -28.43 20.15
N ALA A 34 -7.28 -27.16 19.76
CA ALA A 34 -7.03 -26.01 20.61
C ALA A 34 -8.19 -25.74 21.57
N ASN A 35 -7.84 -25.39 22.80
CA ASN A 35 -8.82 -25.23 23.89
C ASN A 35 -9.28 -23.78 24.08
N MET A 36 -8.61 -22.80 23.46
CA MET A 36 -8.85 -21.37 23.69
C MET A 36 -9.07 -20.61 22.38
N VAL A 37 -9.99 -19.66 22.43
CA VAL A 37 -10.19 -18.64 21.39
C VAL A 37 -9.96 -17.27 22.02
N TYR A 38 -9.28 -16.40 21.27
CA TYR A 38 -9.00 -15.03 21.70
C TYR A 38 -9.68 -14.04 20.76
N LEU A 39 -10.04 -12.89 21.30
CA LEU A 39 -10.54 -11.74 20.53
C LEU A 39 -9.52 -10.60 20.62
N GLU A 40 -8.96 -10.25 19.50
CA GLU A 40 -8.02 -9.16 19.33
C GLU A 40 -8.73 -7.95 18.73
N ARG A 41 -8.62 -6.78 19.36
CA ARG A 41 -8.95 -5.50 18.74
C ARG A 41 -7.74 -5.05 17.92
N ASN A 42 -7.96 -4.75 16.65
CA ASN A 42 -6.92 -4.32 15.74
C ASN A 42 -7.30 -2.97 15.11
N THR A 43 -6.85 -1.90 15.73
CA THR A 43 -7.06 -0.52 15.26
C THR A 43 -5.74 0.07 14.76
N THR A 44 -5.79 1.25 14.19
CA THR A 44 -4.60 1.99 13.77
C THR A 44 -3.69 2.44 14.92
N LEU A 45 -4.21 2.45 16.14
CA LEU A 45 -3.52 2.93 17.35
C LEU A 45 -3.18 1.78 18.32
N GLU A 46 -3.90 0.67 18.23
CA GLU A 46 -3.82 -0.38 19.24
C GLU A 46 -4.05 -1.75 18.62
N GLN A 47 -3.23 -2.71 19.02
CA GLN A 47 -3.45 -4.13 18.81
C GLN A 47 -3.41 -4.81 20.18
N ALA A 48 -4.56 -5.30 20.66
CA ALA A 48 -4.68 -5.87 22.00
C ALA A 48 -5.70 -7.02 22.06
N ILE A 49 -5.38 -8.06 22.83
CA ILE A 49 -6.36 -9.09 23.22
C ILE A 49 -7.31 -8.50 24.24
N ILE A 50 -8.60 -8.45 23.91
CA ILE A 50 -9.65 -7.85 24.74
C ILE A 50 -10.58 -8.87 25.40
N ASP A 51 -10.60 -10.10 24.89
CA ASP A 51 -11.38 -11.21 25.49
C ASP A 51 -10.73 -12.54 25.14
N SER A 52 -10.99 -13.55 25.95
CA SER A 52 -10.58 -14.93 25.68
C SER A 52 -11.52 -15.92 26.36
N VAL A 53 -11.77 -17.03 25.70
CA VAL A 53 -12.70 -18.03 26.20
C VAL A 53 -12.26 -19.45 25.87
N LYS A 54 -12.53 -20.39 26.77
CA LYS A 54 -12.34 -21.81 26.53
C LYS A 54 -13.47 -22.34 25.63
N ILE A 55 -13.10 -23.15 24.64
CA ILE A 55 -14.07 -23.82 23.78
C ILE A 55 -14.77 -24.93 24.58
N ALA A 56 -16.08 -25.04 24.47
CA ALA A 56 -16.86 -26.12 25.09
C ALA A 56 -16.66 -27.46 24.34
N GLU A 57 -17.08 -28.56 24.95
CA GLU A 57 -16.92 -29.91 24.36
C GLU A 57 -17.62 -30.08 23.01
N ASP A 58 -18.72 -29.34 22.79
CA ASP A 58 -19.45 -29.31 21.50
C ASP A 58 -18.84 -28.36 20.45
N GLY A 59 -17.69 -27.74 20.76
CA GLY A 59 -16.99 -26.77 19.93
C GLY A 59 -17.50 -25.35 20.03
N SER A 60 -18.53 -25.07 20.85
CA SER A 60 -19.12 -23.74 20.96
C SER A 60 -18.31 -22.81 21.85
N PHE A 61 -18.39 -21.49 21.56
CA PHE A 61 -17.81 -20.42 22.38
C PHE A 61 -18.58 -19.12 22.21
N THR A 62 -18.39 -18.18 23.13
CA THR A 62 -18.97 -16.82 23.04
C THR A 62 -17.93 -15.80 23.50
N LEU A 63 -17.51 -14.92 22.58
CA LEU A 63 -16.68 -13.76 22.86
C LEU A 63 -17.56 -12.53 23.04
N LYS A 64 -17.11 -11.56 23.85
CA LYS A 64 -17.90 -10.39 24.21
C LYS A 64 -17.10 -9.11 23.98
N ILE A 65 -17.79 -8.10 23.45
CA ILE A 65 -17.30 -6.73 23.35
C ILE A 65 -18.26 -5.89 24.19
N SER A 66 -17.76 -5.26 25.26
CA SER A 66 -18.58 -4.48 26.18
C SER A 66 -18.82 -3.06 25.71
N ASP A 67 -17.88 -2.53 24.93
CA ASP A 67 -17.87 -1.18 24.38
C ASP A 67 -17.51 -1.25 22.88
N ALA A 68 -18.48 -1.68 22.10
CA ALA A 68 -18.32 -1.79 20.66
C ALA A 68 -18.43 -0.41 20.00
N PRO A 69 -17.58 -0.10 19.01
CA PRO A 69 -17.57 1.18 18.32
C PRO A 69 -18.85 1.41 17.52
N SER A 70 -19.19 2.69 17.29
CA SER A 70 -20.30 3.08 16.41
C SER A 70 -20.00 2.89 14.93
N THR A 71 -18.72 2.90 14.56
CA THR A 71 -18.23 2.62 13.19
C THR A 71 -17.65 1.22 13.14
N PRO A 72 -17.90 0.42 12.08
CA PRO A 72 -17.31 -0.89 11.94
C PRO A 72 -15.79 -0.83 12.09
N THR A 73 -15.25 -1.59 13.04
CA THR A 73 -13.82 -1.58 13.39
C THR A 73 -13.29 -3.00 13.31
N LEU A 74 -12.02 -3.15 12.94
CA LEU A 74 -11.39 -4.44 12.72
C LEU A 74 -11.07 -5.14 14.06
N TYR A 75 -11.58 -6.34 14.19
CA TYR A 75 -11.26 -7.32 15.22
C TYR A 75 -10.81 -8.62 14.57
N ASN A 76 -10.02 -9.40 15.27
CA ASN A 76 -9.63 -10.74 14.86
C ASN A 76 -10.10 -11.77 15.89
N VAL A 77 -10.82 -12.78 15.45
CA VAL A 77 -10.98 -14.01 16.23
C VAL A 77 -9.74 -14.85 15.97
N ILE A 78 -8.98 -15.13 17.03
CA ILE A 78 -7.72 -15.88 16.93
C ILE A 78 -7.94 -17.28 17.49
N TYR A 79 -7.64 -18.27 16.66
CA TYR A 79 -7.73 -19.66 16.99
C TYR A 79 -6.55 -20.41 16.35
N ASN A 80 -5.82 -21.16 17.15
CA ASN A 80 -4.66 -21.96 16.70
C ASN A 80 -3.65 -21.13 15.84
N ASN A 81 -3.32 -19.91 16.27
CA ASN A 81 -2.50 -18.92 15.55
C ASN A 81 -3.07 -18.40 14.20
N GLU A 82 -4.25 -18.86 13.82
CA GLU A 82 -4.96 -18.34 12.65
C GLU A 82 -5.88 -17.17 13.07
N ARG A 83 -6.04 -16.18 12.19
CA ARG A 83 -6.87 -14.99 12.42
C ARG A 83 -8.05 -14.95 11.47
N ILE A 84 -9.25 -14.78 12.01
CA ILE A 84 -10.48 -14.52 11.26
C ILE A 84 -10.80 -13.03 11.45
N PRO A 85 -10.56 -12.17 10.46
CA PRO A 85 -10.87 -10.76 10.56
C PRO A 85 -12.38 -10.52 10.48
N LEU A 86 -12.87 -9.67 11.37
CA LEU A 86 -14.26 -9.23 11.47
C LEU A 86 -14.31 -7.71 11.53
N LEU A 87 -15.30 -7.11 10.89
CA LEU A 87 -15.63 -5.70 11.06
C LEU A 87 -16.86 -5.61 11.95
N VAL A 88 -16.66 -5.09 13.16
CA VAL A 88 -17.65 -5.11 14.24
C VAL A 88 -18.08 -3.70 14.61
N GLN A 89 -19.39 -3.49 14.73
CA GLN A 89 -19.98 -2.26 15.29
C GLN A 89 -21.04 -2.58 16.35
N GLY A 90 -21.41 -1.60 17.13
CA GLY A 90 -22.44 -1.76 18.15
C GLY A 90 -23.76 -2.30 17.57
N GLY A 91 -24.36 -3.29 18.25
CA GLY A 91 -25.59 -3.94 17.83
C GLY A 91 -25.43 -5.17 16.92
N ASP A 92 -24.22 -5.47 16.43
CA ASP A 92 -23.97 -6.67 15.62
C ASP A 92 -24.23 -7.97 16.39
N LYS A 93 -24.68 -8.99 15.67
CA LYS A 93 -24.90 -10.36 16.16
C LYS A 93 -24.15 -11.33 15.27
N ILE A 94 -22.85 -11.46 15.51
CA ILE A 94 -21.94 -12.18 14.62
C ILE A 94 -21.89 -13.65 15.00
N ASN A 95 -21.95 -14.52 13.98
CA ASN A 95 -21.70 -15.94 14.11
C ASN A 95 -20.46 -16.33 13.28
N VAL A 96 -19.59 -17.14 13.88
CA VAL A 96 -18.37 -17.64 13.25
C VAL A 96 -18.33 -19.15 13.39
N GLN A 97 -18.34 -19.88 12.28
CA GLN A 97 -18.35 -21.34 12.30
C GLN A 97 -17.22 -21.91 11.43
N SER A 98 -16.61 -23.00 11.88
CA SER A 98 -15.63 -23.71 11.07
C SER A 98 -15.64 -25.20 11.40
N ALA A 99 -15.36 -26.01 10.37
CA ALA A 99 -15.09 -27.44 10.49
C ALA A 99 -13.69 -27.72 9.96
N GLY A 100 -12.75 -28.12 10.84
CA GLY A 100 -11.35 -28.30 10.52
C GLY A 100 -10.56 -26.98 10.45
N SER A 101 -9.77 -26.75 9.39
CA SER A 101 -8.98 -25.50 9.24
C SER A 101 -9.85 -24.28 9.23
N VAL A 102 -9.60 -23.37 10.17
CA VAL A 102 -10.38 -22.13 10.35
C VAL A 102 -10.23 -21.20 9.16
N LEU A 103 -9.03 -21.07 8.60
CA LEU A 103 -8.79 -20.20 7.43
C LEU A 103 -9.50 -20.65 6.16
N ARG A 104 -9.65 -21.97 5.96
CA ARG A 104 -10.21 -22.51 4.71
C ARG A 104 -11.73 -22.68 4.75
N ASN A 105 -12.26 -23.09 5.91
CA ASN A 105 -13.64 -23.56 6.04
C ASN A 105 -14.47 -22.66 6.97
N CYS A 106 -13.97 -21.48 7.34
CA CYS A 106 -14.72 -20.55 8.16
C CYS A 106 -15.90 -19.95 7.36
N GLU A 107 -17.01 -19.80 8.05
CA GLU A 107 -18.16 -19.02 7.58
C GLU A 107 -18.50 -17.96 8.63
N VAL A 108 -18.78 -16.75 8.17
CA VAL A 108 -19.13 -15.59 9.00
C VAL A 108 -20.51 -15.07 8.58
N SER A 109 -21.37 -14.78 9.55
CA SER A 109 -22.71 -14.27 9.30
C SER A 109 -23.20 -13.34 10.41
N GLY A 110 -24.25 -12.57 10.16
CA GLY A 110 -24.95 -11.72 11.14
C GLY A 110 -24.40 -10.28 11.26
N SER A 111 -23.41 -9.91 10.44
CA SER A 111 -22.95 -8.53 10.25
C SER A 111 -22.56 -8.33 8.80
N LEU A 112 -23.23 -7.40 8.12
CA LEU A 112 -22.99 -7.15 6.69
C LEU A 112 -21.51 -6.83 6.40
N GLU A 113 -20.88 -5.98 7.22
CA GLU A 113 -19.48 -5.60 7.05
C GLU A 113 -18.54 -6.80 7.24
N SER A 114 -18.79 -7.65 8.23
CA SER A 114 -18.01 -8.87 8.46
C SER A 114 -18.21 -9.91 7.35
N GLU A 115 -19.44 -10.05 6.83
CA GLU A 115 -19.75 -10.96 5.72
C GLU A 115 -19.06 -10.52 4.42
N LEU A 116 -19.09 -9.21 4.12
CA LEU A 116 -18.39 -8.63 2.97
C LEU A 116 -16.89 -8.83 3.08
N LEU A 117 -16.30 -8.53 4.25
CA LEU A 117 -14.89 -8.73 4.50
C LEU A 117 -14.50 -10.20 4.37
N HIS A 118 -15.29 -11.10 4.92
CA HIS A 118 -15.04 -12.54 4.84
C HIS A 118 -15.09 -13.06 3.39
N LYS A 119 -16.11 -12.68 2.62
CA LYS A 119 -16.23 -13.02 1.20
C LYS A 119 -15.02 -12.51 0.40
N PHE A 120 -14.65 -11.24 0.60
CA PHE A 120 -13.49 -10.65 -0.04
C PHE A 120 -12.19 -11.44 0.29
N ASN A 121 -11.95 -11.72 1.57
CA ASN A 121 -10.75 -12.43 2.01
C ASN A 121 -10.67 -13.85 1.43
N LYS A 122 -11.76 -14.57 1.37
CA LYS A 122 -11.82 -15.94 0.81
C LYS A 122 -11.35 -15.95 -0.66
N GLU A 123 -11.86 -15.02 -1.47
CA GLU A 123 -11.45 -14.86 -2.88
C GLU A 123 -10.00 -14.40 -3.00
N TYR A 124 -9.58 -13.42 -2.18
CA TYR A 124 -8.25 -12.84 -2.20
C TYR A 124 -7.17 -13.85 -1.79
N ILE A 125 -7.37 -14.58 -0.69
CA ILE A 125 -6.43 -15.62 -0.21
C ILE A 125 -6.29 -16.73 -1.24
N SER A 126 -7.40 -17.15 -1.88
CA SER A 126 -7.37 -18.14 -2.95
C SER A 126 -6.55 -17.64 -4.15
N GLY A 127 -6.73 -16.39 -4.55
CA GLY A 127 -5.96 -15.77 -5.64
C GLY A 127 -4.47 -15.69 -5.33
N VAL A 128 -4.11 -15.26 -4.12
CA VAL A 128 -2.71 -15.19 -3.66
C VAL A 128 -2.06 -16.58 -3.61
N ALA A 129 -2.79 -17.60 -3.14
CA ALA A 129 -2.29 -18.97 -3.14
C ALA A 129 -1.98 -19.48 -4.56
N GLN A 130 -2.83 -19.15 -5.54
CA GLN A 130 -2.58 -19.46 -6.95
C GLN A 130 -1.36 -18.72 -7.51
N LEU A 131 -1.17 -17.42 -7.16
CA LEU A 131 0.03 -16.68 -7.55
C LEU A 131 1.30 -17.33 -7.00
N ASN A 132 1.28 -17.74 -5.72
CA ASN A 132 2.41 -18.43 -5.10
C ASN A 132 2.73 -19.78 -5.80
N GLN A 133 1.71 -20.51 -6.25
CA GLN A 133 1.91 -21.73 -7.06
C GLN A 133 2.54 -21.42 -8.40
N ILE A 134 2.21 -20.29 -9.05
CA ILE A 134 2.86 -19.89 -10.30
C ILE A 134 4.31 -19.47 -10.02
N ILE A 135 4.56 -18.72 -8.95
CA ILE A 135 5.92 -18.30 -8.54
C ILE A 135 6.81 -19.54 -8.30
N SER A 136 6.27 -20.60 -7.68
CA SER A 136 7.04 -21.82 -7.43
C SER A 136 7.45 -22.60 -8.72
N LYS A 137 6.90 -22.23 -9.88
CA LYS A 137 7.33 -22.77 -11.19
C LYS A 137 8.60 -22.09 -11.71
N TYR A 138 8.99 -20.93 -11.15
CA TYR A 138 10.24 -20.28 -11.55
C TYR A 138 11.43 -21.02 -10.95
N THR A 139 12.22 -21.64 -11.82
CA THR A 139 13.46 -22.33 -11.47
C THR A 139 14.57 -21.87 -12.41
N ASP A 140 15.82 -22.03 -12.01
CA ASP A 140 16.99 -21.55 -12.76
C ASP A 140 17.23 -22.30 -14.10
N ASP A 141 16.55 -23.41 -14.32
CA ASP A 141 16.67 -24.28 -15.50
C ASP A 141 15.58 -24.07 -16.55
N LEU A 142 14.69 -23.06 -16.36
CA LEU A 142 13.67 -22.74 -17.36
C LEU A 142 14.27 -22.20 -18.65
N SER A 143 13.77 -22.68 -19.79
CA SER A 143 14.02 -22.03 -21.08
C SER A 143 13.38 -20.65 -21.17
N GLU A 144 13.85 -19.79 -22.06
CA GLU A 144 13.29 -18.46 -22.29
C GLU A 144 11.79 -18.50 -22.63
N GLU A 145 11.36 -19.48 -23.41
CA GLU A 145 9.94 -19.67 -23.77
C GLU A 145 9.11 -20.06 -22.55
N GLN A 146 9.60 -20.97 -21.70
CA GLN A 146 8.97 -21.38 -20.46
C GLN A 146 8.87 -20.21 -19.48
N THR A 147 9.94 -19.42 -19.32
CA THR A 147 9.96 -18.21 -18.50
C THR A 147 8.91 -17.19 -18.96
N LYS A 148 8.81 -16.93 -20.26
CA LYS A 148 7.77 -16.07 -20.84
C LYS A 148 6.36 -16.60 -20.58
N ALA A 149 6.15 -17.91 -20.68
CA ALA A 149 4.86 -18.53 -20.43
C ALA A 149 4.44 -18.37 -18.95
N VAL A 150 5.34 -18.64 -18.00
CA VAL A 150 5.08 -18.49 -16.56
C VAL A 150 4.86 -17.01 -16.19
N SER A 151 5.66 -16.09 -16.75
CA SER A 151 5.46 -14.64 -16.57
C SER A 151 4.09 -14.18 -17.07
N LYS A 152 3.64 -14.71 -18.20
CA LYS A 152 2.31 -14.39 -18.74
C LYS A 152 1.21 -14.91 -17.82
N GLU A 153 1.31 -16.18 -17.37
CA GLU A 153 0.35 -16.78 -16.44
C GLU A 153 0.22 -15.96 -15.15
N TYR A 154 1.37 -15.55 -14.57
CA TYR A 154 1.41 -14.67 -13.39
C TYR A 154 0.72 -13.33 -13.66
N THR A 155 1.08 -12.67 -14.75
CA THR A 155 0.55 -11.35 -15.11
C THR A 155 -0.98 -11.40 -15.34
N ASP A 156 -1.47 -12.42 -16.01
CA ASP A 156 -2.89 -12.58 -16.30
C ASP A 156 -3.70 -12.83 -15.00
N LEU A 157 -3.19 -13.66 -14.09
CA LEU A 157 -3.80 -13.89 -12.79
C LEU A 157 -3.74 -12.65 -11.88
N TYR A 158 -2.59 -11.95 -11.84
CA TYR A 158 -2.44 -10.70 -11.12
C TYR A 158 -3.47 -9.65 -11.57
N ARG A 159 -3.63 -9.46 -12.88
CA ARG A 159 -4.65 -8.56 -13.44
C ARG A 159 -6.07 -8.98 -13.09
N LYS A 160 -6.34 -10.28 -13.03
CA LYS A 160 -7.64 -10.81 -12.61
C LYS A 160 -7.91 -10.48 -11.15
N ILE A 161 -6.94 -10.70 -10.26
CA ILE A 161 -7.06 -10.36 -8.83
C ILE A 161 -7.31 -8.86 -8.66
N LYS A 162 -6.48 -7.99 -9.27
CA LYS A 162 -6.65 -6.52 -9.19
C LYS A 162 -8.05 -6.10 -9.69
N ARG A 163 -8.53 -6.67 -10.78
CA ARG A 163 -9.86 -6.35 -11.34
C ARG A 163 -11.00 -6.80 -10.42
N ASN A 164 -10.91 -7.98 -9.82
CA ASN A 164 -11.93 -8.47 -8.88
C ASN A 164 -11.96 -7.61 -7.61
N GLN A 165 -10.79 -7.25 -7.10
CA GLN A 165 -10.65 -6.37 -5.94
C GLN A 165 -11.22 -4.98 -6.23
N LEU A 166 -10.92 -4.41 -7.40
CA LEU A 166 -11.48 -3.13 -7.83
C LEU A 166 -13.00 -3.18 -7.92
N ARG A 167 -13.56 -4.25 -8.49
CA ARG A 167 -15.01 -4.45 -8.55
C ARG A 167 -15.61 -4.46 -7.15
N PHE A 168 -15.02 -5.24 -6.22
CA PHE A 168 -15.47 -5.28 -4.83
C PHE A 168 -15.45 -3.90 -4.17
N ILE A 169 -14.35 -3.13 -4.35
CA ILE A 169 -14.22 -1.78 -3.81
C ILE A 169 -15.31 -0.86 -4.33
N ILE A 170 -15.58 -0.84 -5.63
CA ILE A 170 -16.58 0.05 -6.24
C ILE A 170 -18.00 -0.34 -5.84
N GLU A 171 -18.31 -1.64 -5.83
CA GLU A 171 -19.62 -2.15 -5.42
C GLU A 171 -19.94 -1.88 -3.94
N ASN A 172 -18.90 -1.74 -3.10
CA ASN A 172 -19.01 -1.57 -1.65
C ASN A 172 -18.33 -0.29 -1.14
N LYS A 173 -18.25 0.75 -1.97
CA LYS A 173 -17.48 1.98 -1.68
C LYS A 173 -17.90 2.70 -0.39
N ASP A 174 -19.15 2.54 0.05
CA ASP A 174 -19.75 3.10 1.26
C ASP A 174 -19.58 2.18 2.49
N ARG A 175 -18.77 1.11 2.37
CA ARG A 175 -18.51 0.12 3.43
C ARG A 175 -17.08 0.14 3.90
N ILE A 176 -16.87 -0.09 5.19
CA ILE A 176 -15.51 -0.16 5.78
C ILE A 176 -14.71 -1.34 5.18
N ALA A 177 -15.39 -2.41 4.77
CA ALA A 177 -14.76 -3.53 4.05
C ALA A 177 -14.04 -3.09 2.76
N ALA A 178 -14.51 -2.04 2.06
CA ALA A 178 -13.82 -1.51 0.88
C ALA A 178 -12.50 -0.82 1.25
N ILE A 179 -12.42 -0.17 2.42
CA ILE A 179 -11.16 0.40 2.91
C ILE A 179 -10.15 -0.72 3.14
N TYR A 180 -10.57 -1.80 3.80
CA TYR A 180 -9.70 -2.96 3.99
C TYR A 180 -9.17 -3.49 2.65
N ALA A 181 -10.03 -3.61 1.64
CA ALA A 181 -9.65 -4.05 0.31
C ALA A 181 -8.64 -3.12 -0.37
N LEU A 182 -8.75 -1.78 -0.22
CA LEU A 182 -7.80 -0.81 -0.79
C LEU A 182 -6.36 -1.01 -0.29
N TYR A 183 -6.19 -1.49 0.94
CA TYR A 183 -4.88 -1.64 1.57
C TYR A 183 -4.32 -3.08 1.49
N GLN A 184 -5.00 -4.00 0.81
CA GLN A 184 -4.48 -5.35 0.64
C GLN A 184 -3.25 -5.38 -0.27
N ARG A 185 -2.30 -6.26 0.07
CA ARG A 185 -1.02 -6.44 -0.62
C ARG A 185 -0.84 -7.88 -1.04
N ILE A 186 -0.41 -8.10 -2.25
CA ILE A 186 0.16 -9.39 -2.62
C ILE A 186 1.50 -9.55 -1.87
N PRO A 187 1.78 -10.72 -1.28
CA PRO A 187 3.05 -10.97 -0.61
C PRO A 187 4.24 -10.64 -1.53
N ASN A 188 5.24 -9.95 -0.99
CA ASN A 188 6.43 -9.46 -1.69
C ASN A 188 6.17 -8.39 -2.77
N ASP A 189 4.98 -7.82 -2.83
CA ASP A 189 4.65 -6.73 -3.73
C ASP A 189 4.11 -5.51 -2.97
N ALA A 190 4.08 -4.37 -3.66
CA ALA A 190 3.45 -3.16 -3.14
C ALA A 190 1.91 -3.32 -3.06
N ASN A 191 1.23 -2.36 -2.47
CA ASN A 191 -0.23 -2.31 -2.54
C ASN A 191 -0.68 -2.39 -4.01
N LEU A 192 -1.75 -3.15 -4.26
CA LEU A 192 -2.34 -3.28 -5.62
C LEU A 192 -2.80 -1.95 -6.20
N PHE A 193 -3.12 -0.98 -5.33
CA PHE A 193 -3.60 0.37 -5.67
C PHE A 193 -2.62 1.44 -5.20
N ASN A 194 -1.43 1.51 -5.81
CA ASN A 194 -0.42 2.52 -5.54
C ASN A 194 0.08 3.25 -6.80
N GLY A 195 -0.51 2.96 -7.96
CA GLY A 195 -0.22 3.68 -9.20
C GLY A 195 -0.79 5.09 -9.17
N ASP A 196 -0.22 5.98 -9.98
CA ASP A 196 -0.60 7.40 -10.02
C ASP A 196 -2.10 7.61 -10.29
N SER A 197 -2.71 6.80 -11.14
CA SER A 197 -4.15 6.87 -11.44
C SER A 197 -5.05 6.26 -10.36
N ASP A 198 -4.49 5.48 -9.42
CA ASP A 198 -5.29 4.75 -8.44
C ASP A 198 -5.87 5.65 -7.33
N VAL A 199 -5.40 6.90 -7.19
CA VAL A 199 -5.93 7.90 -6.22
C VAL A 199 -7.44 8.09 -6.34
N ILE A 200 -8.00 7.92 -7.54
CA ILE A 200 -9.45 8.05 -7.77
C ILE A 200 -10.25 7.06 -6.92
N TYR A 201 -9.75 5.85 -6.69
CA TYR A 201 -10.44 4.84 -5.90
C TYR A 201 -10.44 5.19 -4.40
N TYR A 202 -9.32 5.75 -3.90
CA TYR A 202 -9.23 6.26 -2.52
C TYR A 202 -10.19 7.42 -2.29
N ARG A 203 -10.29 8.37 -3.24
CA ARG A 203 -11.25 9.48 -3.17
C ARG A 203 -12.68 8.98 -3.17
N THR A 204 -13.03 8.12 -4.12
CA THR A 204 -14.39 7.54 -4.25
C THR A 204 -14.84 6.85 -2.96
N VAL A 205 -13.94 6.09 -2.33
CA VAL A 205 -14.24 5.43 -1.06
C VAL A 205 -14.31 6.45 0.08
N ALA A 206 -13.36 7.41 0.17
CA ALA A 206 -13.36 8.40 1.22
C ALA A 206 -14.64 9.26 1.23
N GLU A 207 -15.09 9.73 0.06
CA GLU A 207 -16.34 10.49 -0.10
C GLU A 207 -17.57 9.69 0.31
N ALA A 208 -17.65 8.41 -0.09
CA ALA A 208 -18.77 7.56 0.26
C ALA A 208 -18.78 7.20 1.77
N ILE A 209 -17.63 6.94 2.36
CA ILE A 209 -17.48 6.68 3.80
C ILE A 209 -17.80 7.93 4.63
N GLU A 210 -17.40 9.13 4.18
CA GLU A 210 -17.73 10.38 4.87
C GLU A 210 -19.25 10.61 4.94
N GLN A 211 -20.00 10.19 3.92
CA GLN A 211 -21.46 10.26 3.92
C GLN A 211 -22.10 9.22 4.86
N THR A 212 -21.55 8.00 4.91
CA THR A 212 -22.13 6.88 5.66
C THR A 212 -21.65 6.83 7.11
N TYR A 213 -20.36 7.13 7.33
CA TYR A 213 -19.67 7.08 8.62
C TYR A 213 -18.81 8.34 8.83
N PRO A 214 -19.41 9.54 9.04
CA PRO A 214 -18.67 10.81 9.12
C PRO A 214 -17.63 10.85 10.25
N GLU A 215 -17.86 10.10 11.32
CA GLU A 215 -16.94 9.99 12.47
C GLU A 215 -15.96 8.81 12.35
N SER A 216 -15.83 8.23 11.16
CA SER A 216 -14.96 7.06 10.95
C SER A 216 -13.49 7.38 11.24
N PRO A 217 -12.80 6.59 12.08
CA PRO A 217 -11.38 6.76 12.36
C PRO A 217 -10.49 6.47 11.15
N TYR A 218 -11.03 5.89 10.09
CA TYR A 218 -10.31 5.59 8.85
C TYR A 218 -10.25 6.79 7.89
N LEU A 219 -11.15 7.80 8.02
CA LEU A 219 -11.16 8.97 7.14
C LEU A 219 -9.85 9.78 7.17
N PRO A 220 -9.24 10.08 8.33
CA PRO A 220 -7.95 10.77 8.36
C PRO A 220 -6.84 10.01 7.62
N ILE A 221 -6.87 8.67 7.68
CA ILE A 221 -5.88 7.81 7.01
C ILE A 221 -6.07 7.86 5.51
N LEU A 222 -7.31 7.73 5.03
CA LEU A 222 -7.63 7.85 3.60
C LEU A 222 -7.24 9.22 3.06
N ARG A 223 -7.55 10.30 3.78
CA ARG A 223 -7.20 11.68 3.39
C ARG A 223 -5.68 11.87 3.31
N THR A 224 -4.94 11.33 4.28
CA THR A 224 -3.47 11.37 4.27
C THR A 224 -2.90 10.62 3.07
N GLN A 225 -3.44 9.45 2.75
CA GLN A 225 -3.02 8.67 1.58
C GLN A 225 -3.35 9.40 0.27
N ILE A 226 -4.53 9.98 0.15
CA ILE A 226 -4.94 10.79 -1.01
C ILE A 226 -3.99 11.98 -1.19
N ALA A 227 -3.75 12.74 -0.11
CA ALA A 227 -2.84 13.90 -0.16
C ALA A 227 -1.42 13.51 -0.60
N ARG A 228 -0.94 12.35 -0.16
CA ARG A 228 0.36 11.80 -0.57
C ARG A 228 0.39 11.45 -2.06
N MET A 229 -0.64 10.76 -2.56
CA MET A 229 -0.76 10.39 -3.98
C MET A 229 -0.92 11.63 -4.86
N ASP A 230 -1.68 12.62 -4.42
CA ASP A 230 -1.83 13.90 -5.12
C ASP A 230 -0.53 14.70 -5.16
N ALA A 231 0.21 14.75 -4.07
CA ALA A 231 1.52 15.39 -4.05
C ALA A 231 2.47 14.72 -5.08
N GLN A 232 2.39 13.41 -5.22
CA GLN A 232 3.16 12.68 -6.23
C GLN A 232 2.71 13.03 -7.67
N LEU A 233 1.39 13.06 -7.92
CA LEU A 233 0.84 13.47 -9.22
C LEU A 233 1.18 14.93 -9.56
N ASN A 234 1.04 15.85 -8.58
CA ASN A 234 1.34 17.26 -8.76
C ASN A 234 2.84 17.50 -9.01
N LEU A 235 3.71 16.74 -8.35
CA LEU A 235 5.13 16.79 -8.66
C LEU A 235 5.38 16.46 -10.13
N LEU A 236 4.79 15.37 -10.64
CA LEU A 236 4.93 14.96 -12.04
C LEU A 236 4.27 15.95 -13.03
N SER A 237 3.17 16.61 -12.65
CA SER A 237 2.47 17.57 -13.51
C SER A 237 3.12 18.96 -13.50
N ASN A 238 3.57 19.43 -12.32
CA ASN A 238 4.22 20.75 -12.20
C ASN A 238 5.61 20.76 -12.85
N ILE A 239 6.26 19.61 -12.95
CA ILE A 239 7.55 19.48 -13.64
C ILE A 239 7.39 19.61 -15.17
N LYS A 240 6.18 19.46 -15.73
CA LYS A 240 5.94 19.74 -17.15
C LYS A 240 5.94 21.25 -17.50
N GLU A 241 5.79 22.14 -16.53
CA GLU A 241 5.72 23.60 -16.74
C GLU A 241 6.94 24.37 -16.23
N THR A 242 7.78 23.76 -15.39
CA THR A 242 8.98 24.40 -14.82
C THR A 242 10.15 23.41 -14.77
N SER A 243 11.38 23.93 -14.86
CA SER A 243 12.59 23.13 -14.63
C SER A 243 12.50 22.34 -13.31
N PHE A 244 13.07 21.15 -13.29
CA PHE A 244 13.14 20.26 -12.12
C PHE A 244 13.62 20.99 -10.85
N PRO A 245 13.22 20.55 -9.63
CA PRO A 245 13.72 21.12 -8.38
C PRO A 245 15.24 21.04 -8.31
N GLU A 246 15.90 22.16 -8.03
CA GLU A 246 17.36 22.21 -7.91
C GLU A 246 17.85 21.33 -6.73
N ILE A 247 18.89 20.59 -6.99
CA ILE A 247 19.70 19.90 -5.96
C ILE A 247 21.11 20.39 -6.08
N LYS A 248 21.64 20.99 -5.00
CA LYS A 248 23.03 21.41 -4.90
C LYS A 248 23.64 20.80 -3.66
N MET A 249 24.55 19.84 -3.85
CA MET A 249 25.19 19.08 -2.78
C MET A 249 26.68 18.89 -3.05
N ALA A 250 27.43 18.54 -2.00
CA ALA A 250 28.84 18.28 -2.12
C ALA A 250 29.13 16.90 -2.72
N ASP A 251 30.11 16.80 -3.61
CA ASP A 251 30.72 15.54 -4.03
C ASP A 251 31.65 14.98 -2.93
N MET A 252 32.27 13.83 -3.17
CA MET A 252 33.17 13.18 -2.22
C MET A 252 34.42 14.03 -1.89
N TYR A 253 34.78 15.00 -2.74
CA TYR A 253 35.90 15.92 -2.56
C TYR A 253 35.49 17.22 -1.87
N GLY A 254 34.19 17.44 -1.63
CA GLY A 254 33.66 18.64 -1.01
C GLY A 254 33.23 19.74 -2.01
N ASN A 255 33.36 19.51 -3.32
CA ASN A 255 32.95 20.47 -4.33
C ASN A 255 31.42 20.45 -4.51
N GLN A 256 30.82 21.63 -4.52
CA GLN A 256 29.38 21.76 -4.75
C GLN A 256 29.06 21.43 -6.21
N LYS A 257 28.16 20.47 -6.41
CA LYS A 257 27.60 20.09 -7.70
C LYS A 257 26.13 20.49 -7.76
N SER A 258 25.72 21.12 -8.85
CA SER A 258 24.34 21.57 -9.10
C SER A 258 23.72 20.66 -10.16
N LEU A 259 22.50 20.17 -9.91
CA LEU A 259 21.75 19.40 -10.89
C LEU A 259 21.39 20.27 -12.10
N ALA A 260 21.03 21.54 -11.89
CA ALA A 260 20.72 22.50 -12.96
C ALA A 260 21.93 22.77 -13.88
N ALA A 261 23.17 22.57 -13.42
CA ALA A 261 24.35 22.71 -14.27
C ALA A 261 24.44 21.65 -15.38
N LEU A 262 23.59 20.62 -15.33
CA LEU A 262 23.52 19.54 -16.32
C LEU A 262 22.42 19.77 -17.38
N GLU A 263 21.68 20.87 -17.33
CA GLU A 263 20.68 21.22 -18.36
C GLU A 263 21.30 21.12 -19.77
N GLY A 264 20.50 20.62 -20.70
CA GLY A 264 20.96 20.32 -22.07
C GLY A 264 21.39 18.85 -22.28
N ASN A 265 21.59 18.10 -21.21
CA ASN A 265 21.77 16.66 -21.24
C ASN A 265 20.46 15.92 -20.94
N VAL A 266 20.39 14.64 -21.31
CA VAL A 266 19.43 13.69 -20.73
C VAL A 266 20.00 13.24 -19.37
N ILE A 267 19.29 13.50 -18.29
CA ILE A 267 19.82 13.28 -16.94
C ILE A 267 19.05 12.18 -16.23
N LEU A 268 19.76 11.19 -15.69
CA LEU A 268 19.20 10.27 -14.71
C LEU A 268 19.51 10.80 -13.30
N LEU A 269 18.52 11.37 -12.65
CA LEU A 269 18.58 11.68 -11.22
C LEU A 269 18.30 10.42 -10.43
N HIS A 270 19.31 9.87 -9.75
CA HIS A 270 19.24 8.58 -9.06
C HIS A 270 19.48 8.73 -7.55
N PHE A 271 18.50 8.31 -6.74
CA PHE A 271 18.58 8.28 -5.28
C PHE A 271 18.91 6.87 -4.80
N TRP A 272 19.95 6.72 -4.00
CA TRP A 272 20.41 5.42 -3.50
C TRP A 272 20.96 5.51 -2.08
N SER A 273 21.27 4.37 -1.47
CA SER A 273 22.02 4.28 -0.21
C SER A 273 22.88 3.01 -0.21
N VAL A 274 24.05 3.10 0.41
CA VAL A 274 24.97 1.96 0.61
C VAL A 274 24.30 0.81 1.39
N ALA A 275 23.37 1.15 2.27
CA ALA A 275 22.63 0.17 3.08
C ALA A 275 21.64 -0.69 2.30
N ILE A 276 21.39 -0.38 1.01
CA ILE A 276 20.42 -1.13 0.18
C ILE A 276 21.15 -2.30 -0.50
N GLY A 277 20.74 -3.52 -0.19
CA GLY A 277 21.44 -4.74 -0.58
C GLY A 277 21.61 -4.98 -2.09
N ASN A 278 20.78 -4.38 -2.95
CA ASN A 278 20.89 -4.48 -4.42
C ASN A 278 21.54 -3.26 -5.09
N GLY A 279 22.04 -2.28 -4.31
CA GLY A 279 22.62 -1.04 -4.85
C GLY A 279 23.81 -1.30 -5.78
N ASN A 280 24.65 -2.28 -5.48
CA ASN A 280 25.82 -2.63 -6.29
C ASN A 280 25.42 -3.17 -7.67
N ALA A 281 24.38 -4.02 -7.75
CA ALA A 281 23.89 -4.57 -9.00
C ALA A 281 23.29 -3.47 -9.89
N ILE A 282 22.49 -2.57 -9.31
CA ILE A 282 21.92 -1.43 -10.03
C ILE A 282 23.01 -0.51 -10.56
N ASN A 283 24.02 -0.19 -9.76
CA ASN A 283 25.13 0.64 -10.20
C ASN A 283 25.96 -0.04 -11.32
N ALA A 284 26.09 -1.37 -11.30
CA ALA A 284 26.75 -2.10 -12.39
C ALA A 284 25.97 -1.96 -13.71
N ASP A 285 24.66 -2.15 -13.71
CA ASP A 285 23.80 -1.94 -14.89
C ASP A 285 23.87 -0.48 -15.38
N LEU A 286 23.85 0.48 -14.47
CA LEU A 286 23.95 1.91 -14.80
C LEU A 286 25.32 2.26 -15.43
N LYS A 287 26.41 1.59 -15.05
CA LYS A 287 27.74 1.79 -15.67
C LYS A 287 27.76 1.36 -17.13
N GLU A 288 27.10 0.28 -17.46
CA GLU A 288 26.99 -0.16 -18.86
C GLU A 288 26.20 0.85 -19.72
N ILE A 289 25.08 1.34 -19.18
CA ILE A 289 24.25 2.35 -19.85
C ILE A 289 25.04 3.66 -20.00
N TYR A 290 25.71 4.11 -18.93
CA TYR A 290 26.50 5.33 -18.92
C TYR A 290 27.63 5.27 -19.95
N ALA A 291 28.38 4.18 -20.01
CA ALA A 291 29.45 3.99 -20.99
C ALA A 291 28.96 4.07 -22.46
N LYS A 292 27.70 3.65 -22.73
CA LYS A 292 27.13 3.70 -24.07
C LYS A 292 26.66 5.10 -24.49
N TYR A 293 26.15 5.90 -23.55
CA TYR A 293 25.37 7.10 -23.87
C TYR A 293 25.96 8.41 -23.33
N HIS A 294 26.95 8.38 -22.44
CA HIS A 294 27.54 9.58 -21.86
C HIS A 294 28.06 10.56 -22.94
N GLU A 295 28.83 10.08 -23.89
CA GLU A 295 29.36 10.92 -24.99
C GLU A 295 28.27 11.47 -25.92
N GLN A 296 27.06 10.93 -25.83
CA GLN A 296 25.92 11.39 -26.61
C GLN A 296 25.04 12.40 -25.82
N GLY A 297 25.49 12.82 -24.63
CA GLY A 297 24.79 13.79 -23.79
C GLY A 297 23.85 13.16 -22.79
N PHE A 298 24.17 11.95 -22.30
CA PHE A 298 23.52 11.35 -21.13
C PHE A 298 24.39 11.55 -19.90
N GLU A 299 23.79 11.97 -18.77
CA GLU A 299 24.51 12.15 -17.50
C GLU A 299 23.73 11.52 -16.34
N ILE A 300 24.45 11.08 -15.31
CA ILE A 300 23.86 10.58 -14.07
C ILE A 300 24.24 11.54 -12.93
N TYR A 301 23.21 12.05 -12.25
CA TYR A 301 23.34 12.78 -10.99
C TYR A 301 22.83 11.89 -9.87
N GLN A 302 23.74 11.33 -9.08
CA GLN A 302 23.43 10.34 -8.06
C GLN A 302 23.49 10.96 -6.66
N VAL A 303 22.38 10.84 -5.92
CA VAL A 303 22.24 11.36 -4.55
C VAL A 303 22.35 10.22 -3.56
N GLY A 304 23.39 10.22 -2.73
CA GLY A 304 23.59 9.27 -1.63
C GLY A 304 22.78 9.67 -0.40
N ILE A 305 21.87 8.79 0.01
CA ILE A 305 21.00 8.97 1.19
C ILE A 305 21.61 8.20 2.37
N ASP A 306 22.82 8.54 2.70
CA ASP A 306 23.57 7.93 3.78
C ASP A 306 23.92 8.98 4.84
N THR A 307 24.10 8.57 6.11
CA THR A 307 24.56 9.44 7.20
C THR A 307 26.07 9.30 7.44
N SER A 308 26.68 8.22 6.94
CA SER A 308 28.10 7.97 7.07
C SER A 308 28.87 8.41 5.83
N LYS A 309 29.62 9.51 5.94
CA LYS A 309 30.47 10.02 4.86
C LYS A 309 31.49 8.97 4.39
N ALA A 310 32.12 8.26 5.35
CA ALA A 310 33.11 7.26 5.03
C ALA A 310 32.53 6.07 4.26
N ALA A 311 31.37 5.55 4.68
CA ALA A 311 30.71 4.44 4.00
C ALA A 311 30.31 4.82 2.57
N TRP A 312 29.73 6.01 2.39
CA TRP A 312 29.34 6.52 1.08
C TRP A 312 30.56 6.71 0.15
N ILE A 313 31.63 7.39 0.62
CA ILE A 313 32.84 7.60 -0.19
C ILE A 313 33.47 6.26 -0.59
N ASN A 314 33.63 5.33 0.37
CA ASN A 314 34.19 4.02 0.08
C ASN A 314 33.37 3.29 -1.00
N ALA A 315 32.06 3.31 -0.92
CA ALA A 315 31.21 2.66 -1.90
C ALA A 315 31.32 3.30 -3.31
N VAL A 316 31.42 4.63 -3.40
CA VAL A 316 31.64 5.34 -4.68
C VAL A 316 32.99 4.96 -5.28
N GLN A 317 34.03 4.87 -4.46
CA GLN A 317 35.39 4.54 -4.91
C GLN A 317 35.55 3.06 -5.26
N GLU A 318 35.08 2.15 -4.42
CA GLU A 318 35.14 0.70 -4.67
C GLU A 318 34.39 0.30 -5.92
N GLN A 319 33.24 0.89 -6.17
CA GLN A 319 32.45 0.65 -7.37
C GLN A 319 32.97 1.44 -8.59
N GLN A 320 33.93 2.36 -8.41
CA GLN A 320 34.46 3.22 -9.47
C GLN A 320 33.34 3.90 -10.28
N LEU A 321 32.42 4.58 -9.59
CA LEU A 321 31.28 5.22 -10.23
C LEU A 321 31.76 6.40 -11.08
N PRO A 322 31.51 6.43 -12.42
CA PRO A 322 32.12 7.43 -13.32
C PRO A 322 31.32 8.75 -13.39
N TRP A 323 30.16 8.83 -12.76
CA TRP A 323 29.24 9.96 -12.81
C TRP A 323 29.31 10.85 -11.57
N ILE A 324 28.45 11.88 -11.54
CA ILE A 324 28.38 12.81 -10.41
C ILE A 324 27.65 12.12 -9.24
N SER A 325 28.38 11.87 -8.16
CA SER A 325 27.85 11.36 -6.89
C SER A 325 27.96 12.42 -5.81
N VAL A 326 26.80 12.75 -5.17
CA VAL A 326 26.70 13.79 -4.14
C VAL A 326 25.93 13.27 -2.92
N SER A 327 26.11 13.93 -1.77
CA SER A 327 25.33 13.64 -0.55
C SER A 327 25.32 14.86 0.38
N ASP A 328 24.19 15.05 1.11
CA ASP A 328 24.10 16.00 2.23
C ASP A 328 24.33 15.31 3.59
N LEU A 329 24.51 13.99 3.60
CA LEU A 329 24.73 13.15 4.78
C LEU A 329 23.59 13.21 5.82
N GLN A 330 22.40 13.64 5.40
CA GLN A 330 21.21 13.75 6.27
C GLN A 330 20.36 12.46 6.30
N GLY A 331 20.72 11.44 5.52
CA GLY A 331 19.95 10.21 5.42
C GLY A 331 18.47 10.48 5.08
N GLN A 332 17.55 9.89 5.79
CA GLN A 332 16.11 10.07 5.58
C GLN A 332 15.60 11.50 5.85
N ALA A 333 16.39 12.36 6.48
CA ALA A 333 16.05 13.77 6.69
C ALA A 333 16.44 14.68 5.51
N SER A 334 17.12 14.16 4.49
CA SER A 334 17.52 14.92 3.30
C SER A 334 16.33 15.67 2.68
N SER A 335 16.55 16.97 2.42
CA SER A 335 15.54 17.82 1.79
C SER A 335 15.22 17.37 0.36
N SER A 336 16.18 16.76 -0.34
CA SER A 336 16.01 16.25 -1.69
C SER A 336 14.95 15.14 -1.77
N LEU A 337 14.83 14.29 -0.75
CA LEU A 337 13.78 13.28 -0.67
C LEU A 337 12.38 13.92 -0.65
N LYS A 338 12.22 15.04 0.07
CA LYS A 338 10.96 15.78 0.13
C LYS A 338 10.67 16.48 -1.20
N SER A 339 11.66 17.17 -1.78
CA SER A 339 11.51 17.90 -3.04
C SER A 339 11.09 17.00 -4.20
N TYR A 340 11.56 15.76 -4.21
CA TYR A 340 11.24 14.76 -5.24
C TYR A 340 10.24 13.70 -4.77
N ASN A 341 9.60 13.89 -3.62
CA ASN A 341 8.62 12.95 -3.03
C ASN A 341 9.12 11.49 -3.03
N ILE A 342 10.38 11.29 -2.64
CA ILE A 342 10.99 9.97 -2.55
C ILE A 342 10.59 9.32 -1.22
N THR A 343 9.94 8.16 -1.29
CA THR A 343 9.46 7.41 -0.11
C THR A 343 10.09 6.03 0.01
N LYS A 344 10.76 5.58 -1.06
CA LYS A 344 11.44 4.29 -1.13
C LYS A 344 12.72 4.46 -1.93
N LEU A 345 13.77 3.78 -1.52
CA LEU A 345 15.04 3.70 -2.24
C LEU A 345 15.26 2.27 -2.76
N PRO A 346 15.96 2.11 -3.88
CA PRO A 346 16.38 3.17 -4.79
C PRO A 346 15.21 3.77 -5.54
N ALA A 347 15.37 5.00 -6.05
CA ALA A 347 14.41 5.69 -6.90
C ALA A 347 15.14 6.52 -7.95
N ASN A 348 14.53 6.73 -9.10
CA ASN A 348 15.12 7.58 -10.12
C ASN A 348 14.09 8.36 -10.93
N TYR A 349 14.54 9.46 -11.51
CA TYR A 349 13.81 10.25 -12.49
C TYR A 349 14.69 10.44 -13.73
N LEU A 350 14.09 10.28 -14.90
CA LEU A 350 14.73 10.64 -16.17
C LEU A 350 14.26 12.04 -16.59
N ILE A 351 15.21 12.93 -16.88
CA ILE A 351 15.00 14.33 -17.23
C ILE A 351 15.48 14.52 -18.66
N ASP A 352 14.67 15.11 -19.53
CA ASP A 352 15.05 15.41 -20.90
C ASP A 352 15.96 16.66 -21.00
N ARG A 353 16.48 16.93 -22.19
CA ARG A 353 17.37 18.07 -22.47
C ARG A 353 16.72 19.42 -22.19
N LYS A 354 15.39 19.48 -22.10
CA LYS A 354 14.62 20.70 -21.82
C LYS A 354 14.31 20.88 -20.33
N GLY A 355 14.79 19.96 -19.48
CA GLY A 355 14.54 19.97 -18.05
C GLY A 355 13.20 19.35 -17.64
N ASN A 356 12.47 18.69 -18.54
CA ASN A 356 11.23 18.02 -18.17
C ASN A 356 11.52 16.62 -17.59
N ILE A 357 10.88 16.26 -16.50
CA ILE A 357 10.87 14.88 -16.04
C ILE A 357 9.95 14.07 -16.96
N ILE A 358 10.52 13.08 -17.63
CA ILE A 358 9.84 12.27 -18.65
C ILE A 358 9.53 10.85 -18.18
N ALA A 359 10.22 10.37 -17.13
CA ALA A 359 9.98 9.05 -16.57
C ALA A 359 10.44 8.97 -15.12
N LYS A 360 9.96 7.95 -14.41
CA LYS A 360 10.29 7.63 -13.02
C LYS A 360 10.50 6.13 -12.85
N ASP A 361 11.44 5.77 -11.96
CA ASP A 361 11.71 4.38 -11.52
C ASP A 361 11.93 3.39 -12.68
N LEU A 362 12.63 3.84 -13.73
CA LEU A 362 13.04 2.97 -14.84
C LEU A 362 14.38 2.27 -14.55
N THR A 363 14.49 1.02 -14.99
CA THR A 363 15.71 0.19 -14.86
C THR A 363 15.94 -0.64 -16.09
N GLY A 364 17.20 -1.10 -16.30
CA GLY A 364 17.59 -2.02 -17.36
C GLY A 364 17.16 -1.57 -18.76
N GLU A 365 16.63 -2.50 -19.55
CA GLU A 365 16.23 -2.25 -20.95
C GLU A 365 15.19 -1.13 -21.11
N LYS A 366 14.30 -0.95 -20.13
CA LYS A 366 13.28 0.11 -20.18
C LYS A 366 13.91 1.50 -20.03
N LEU A 367 14.88 1.63 -19.13
CA LEU A 367 15.64 2.85 -18.97
C LEU A 367 16.44 3.15 -20.24
N GLU A 368 17.16 2.16 -20.76
CA GLU A 368 17.95 2.30 -21.99
C GLU A 368 17.08 2.70 -23.20
N ALA A 369 15.91 2.06 -23.35
CA ALA A 369 14.97 2.39 -24.42
C ALA A 369 14.44 3.82 -24.34
N GLU A 370 14.20 4.33 -23.12
CA GLU A 370 13.72 5.69 -22.93
C GLU A 370 14.83 6.72 -23.16
N ILE A 371 16.06 6.46 -22.69
CA ILE A 371 17.23 7.29 -22.97
C ILE A 371 17.42 7.46 -24.49
N LYS A 372 17.37 6.37 -25.28
CA LYS A 372 17.52 6.39 -26.75
C LYS A 372 16.55 7.32 -27.48
N LYS A 373 15.37 7.57 -26.93
CA LYS A 373 14.37 8.45 -27.54
C LYS A 373 14.70 9.94 -27.38
N HIS A 374 15.56 10.26 -26.40
CA HIS A 374 15.78 11.66 -25.97
C HIS A 374 17.23 12.14 -26.12
N ILE A 375 18.14 11.26 -26.53
CA ILE A 375 19.56 11.58 -26.86
C ILE A 375 19.69 12.28 -28.21
#